data_070e85810329527ae86a52f07aaa0637
#
_entry.id   070e85810329527ae86a52f07aaa0637
#
_cell.length_a   1.000
_cell.length_b   1.000
_cell.length_c   1.000
_cell.angle_alpha   90.00
_cell.angle_beta   90.00
_cell.angle_gamma   90.00
#
_symmetry.space_group_name_H-M   'P 1'
#
loop_
_entity.id
_entity.type
_entity.pdbx_description
1 polymer ?
#
loop_
_entity_poly.entity_id
_entity_poly.type
_entity_poly.pdbx_seq_one_letter_code
_entity_poly.pdbx_strand_id
1 'polypeptide(L)'
;SMLSGACATPEFLMYLDYFIRQEYGDDYIADTDRVVDLSLRQRTLDKVITDCFEQIVYWINQPTGARNFQAVFWNIAYYDRFYFESLFGNFFFPDGSRPRWETLDWLQRRFMRWFNAERTKTVLTFPVETMALLSENGDVKDREYGDFTAQMYAEGHSFFTYMSDNADS
;
A
#
# COMPACT_ATOMS: atom_id res chain seq x y z
N SER A 1 -1.65 -19.15 0.67
CA SER A 1 -2.68 -18.42 1.38
C SER A 1 -3.32 -17.37 0.49
N MET A 2 -4.49 -16.90 0.86
CA MET A 2 -5.17 -15.81 0.16
C MET A 2 -4.32 -14.55 0.09
N LEU A 3 -3.55 -14.26 1.13
CA LEU A 3 -2.69 -13.09 1.17
C LEU A 3 -1.56 -13.17 0.14
N SER A 4 -0.95 -14.32 -0.03
CA SER A 4 0.16 -14.44 -1.00
C SER A 4 -0.31 -14.27 -2.45
N GLY A 5 -1.54 -14.70 -2.78
CA GLY A 5 -2.12 -14.43 -4.10
C GLY A 5 -2.41 -12.94 -4.33
N ALA A 6 -2.94 -12.27 -3.31
CA ALA A 6 -3.21 -10.84 -3.39
C ALA A 6 -1.94 -10.00 -3.47
N CYS A 7 -0.84 -10.46 -2.88
CA CYS A 7 0.43 -9.75 -2.87
C CYS A 7 1.05 -9.57 -4.24
N ALA A 8 0.67 -10.39 -5.21
CA ALA A 8 1.21 -10.31 -6.57
C ALA A 8 0.53 -9.24 -7.43
N THR A 9 -0.47 -8.54 -6.92
CA THR A 9 -1.25 -7.56 -7.67
C THR A 9 -0.90 -6.13 -7.27
N PRO A 10 -1.02 -5.17 -8.22
CA PRO A 10 -0.82 -3.75 -7.89
C PRO A 10 -1.82 -3.23 -6.87
N GLU A 11 -2.99 -3.85 -6.76
CA GLU A 11 -4.06 -3.45 -5.86
C GLU A 11 -3.92 -4.03 -4.45
N PHE A 12 -2.75 -4.55 -4.11
CA PHE A 12 -2.53 -5.23 -2.83
C PHE A 12 -2.98 -4.39 -1.63
N LEU A 13 -2.60 -3.10 -1.61
CA LEU A 13 -2.96 -2.24 -0.47
C LEU A 13 -4.47 -1.99 -0.38
N MET A 14 -5.16 -1.95 -1.52
CA MET A 14 -6.63 -1.82 -1.52
C MET A 14 -7.30 -3.02 -0.86
N TYR A 15 -6.85 -4.23 -1.18
CA TYR A 15 -7.37 -5.44 -0.55
C TYR A 15 -6.99 -5.54 0.92
N LEU A 16 -5.76 -5.17 1.25
CA LEU A 16 -5.33 -5.15 2.65
C LEU A 16 -6.16 -4.18 3.48
N ASP A 17 -6.41 -2.98 2.95
CA ASP A 17 -7.29 -2.00 3.60
C ASP A 17 -8.69 -2.58 3.83
N TYR A 18 -9.23 -3.28 2.83
CA TYR A 18 -10.52 -3.94 2.96
C TYR A 18 -10.54 -4.93 4.13
N PHE A 19 -9.53 -5.80 4.22
CA PHE A 19 -9.45 -6.79 5.30
C PHE A 19 -9.27 -6.14 6.67
N ILE A 20 -8.47 -5.07 6.76
CA ILE A 20 -8.30 -4.34 8.02
C ILE A 20 -9.62 -3.71 8.45
N ARG A 21 -10.36 -3.12 7.51
CA ARG A 21 -11.66 -2.52 7.82
C ARG A 21 -12.68 -3.56 8.27
N GLN A 22 -12.65 -4.76 7.68
CA GLN A 22 -13.53 -5.85 8.09
C GLN A 22 -13.27 -6.25 9.53
N GLU A 23 -12.03 -6.25 9.97
CA GLU A 23 -11.65 -6.72 11.31
C GLU A 23 -11.70 -5.61 12.36
N TYR A 24 -11.30 -4.41 12.02
CA TYR A 24 -11.12 -3.32 12.99
C TYR A 24 -12.06 -2.14 12.77
N GLY A 25 -12.89 -2.17 11.73
CA GLY A 25 -13.86 -1.13 11.42
C GLY A 25 -13.36 -0.13 10.38
N ASP A 26 -14.32 0.58 9.77
CA ASP A 26 -14.02 1.54 8.69
C ASP A 26 -13.23 2.75 9.18
N ASP A 27 -13.26 3.04 10.47
CA ASP A 27 -12.55 4.16 11.07
C ASP A 27 -11.31 3.70 11.84
N TYR A 28 -10.68 2.60 11.43
CA TYR A 28 -9.55 2.04 12.16
C TYR A 28 -8.39 3.02 12.31
N ILE A 29 -8.24 3.97 11.37
CA ILE A 29 -7.14 4.93 11.41
C ILE A 29 -7.32 6.01 12.48
N ALA A 30 -8.50 6.12 13.10
CA ALA A 30 -8.76 7.12 14.13
C ALA A 30 -7.88 6.93 15.37
N ASP A 31 -7.52 5.68 15.68
CA ASP A 31 -6.63 5.37 16.80
C ASP A 31 -5.84 4.10 16.49
N THR A 32 -4.67 4.27 15.87
CA THR A 32 -3.78 3.16 15.53
C THR A 32 -2.86 2.76 16.69
N ASP A 33 -2.84 3.53 17.76
CA ASP A 33 -2.02 3.24 18.96
C ASP A 33 -2.77 2.36 19.96
N ARG A 34 -4.05 2.06 19.72
CA ARG A 34 -4.79 1.17 20.61
C ARG A 34 -4.25 -0.24 20.54
N VAL A 35 -4.23 -0.93 21.68
CA VAL A 35 -3.82 -2.34 21.73
C VAL A 35 -4.97 -3.19 21.21
N VAL A 36 -4.72 -3.97 20.18
CA VAL A 36 -5.70 -4.88 19.57
C VAL A 36 -5.28 -6.35 19.71
N ASP A 37 -4.01 -6.61 19.96
CA ASP A 37 -3.48 -7.94 20.21
C ASP A 37 -3.42 -8.15 21.71
N LEU A 38 -4.37 -8.92 22.25
CA LEU A 38 -4.50 -9.17 23.68
C LEU A 38 -3.63 -10.33 24.18
N SER A 39 -2.77 -10.88 23.32
CA SER A 39 -1.77 -11.86 23.71
C SER A 39 -0.67 -11.21 24.55
N LEU A 40 0.32 -12.00 24.96
CA LEU A 40 1.48 -11.49 25.71
C LEU A 40 2.25 -10.40 24.98
N ARG A 41 2.14 -10.35 23.65
CA ARG A 41 2.80 -9.33 22.83
C ARG A 41 2.17 -7.94 23.00
N GLN A 42 0.88 -7.88 23.23
CA GLN A 42 0.13 -6.63 23.41
C GLN A 42 0.40 -5.60 22.33
N ARG A 43 0.30 -6.01 21.06
CA ARG A 43 0.62 -5.13 19.94
C ARG A 43 -0.48 -4.10 19.71
N THR A 44 -0.06 -2.89 19.36
CA THR A 44 -0.97 -1.87 18.84
C THR A 44 -1.46 -2.24 17.45
N LEU A 45 -2.53 -1.60 16.99
CA LEU A 45 -3.00 -1.79 15.62
C LEU A 45 -1.92 -1.43 14.60
N ASP A 46 -1.19 -0.32 14.81
CA ASP A 46 -0.09 0.06 13.93
C ASP A 46 0.96 -1.05 13.83
N LYS A 47 1.32 -1.66 14.97
CA LYS A 47 2.30 -2.74 14.98
C LYS A 47 1.78 -4.00 14.28
N VAL A 48 0.51 -4.33 14.44
CA VAL A 48 -0.12 -5.44 13.72
C VAL A 48 -0.05 -5.22 12.21
N ILE A 49 -0.35 -4.01 11.75
CA ILE A 49 -0.31 -3.65 10.33
C ILE A 49 1.11 -3.73 9.79
N THR A 50 2.09 -3.15 10.49
CA THR A 50 3.47 -3.19 10.03
C THR A 50 4.07 -4.59 10.09
N ASP A 51 3.67 -5.42 11.05
CA ASP A 51 4.07 -6.84 11.07
C ASP A 51 3.51 -7.59 9.85
N CYS A 52 2.31 -7.26 9.42
CA CYS A 52 1.73 -7.81 8.20
C CYS A 52 2.56 -7.41 6.96
N PHE A 53 2.96 -6.14 6.86
CA PHE A 53 3.85 -5.67 5.80
C PHE A 53 5.15 -6.48 5.79
N GLU A 54 5.74 -6.65 6.96
CA GLU A 54 7.01 -7.37 7.11
C GLU A 54 6.89 -8.81 6.63
N GLN A 55 5.86 -9.53 7.06
CA GLN A 55 5.65 -10.91 6.66
C GLN A 55 5.54 -11.04 5.13
N ILE A 56 4.78 -10.16 4.49
CA ILE A 56 4.55 -10.24 3.05
C ILE A 56 5.80 -9.86 2.28
N VAL A 57 6.45 -8.75 2.63
CA VAL A 57 7.62 -8.26 1.91
C VAL A 57 8.79 -9.23 2.04
N TYR A 58 9.04 -9.73 3.24
CA TYR A 58 10.15 -10.67 3.44
C TYR A 58 9.88 -12.02 2.77
N TRP A 59 8.61 -12.47 2.76
CA TRP A 59 8.27 -13.71 2.05
C TRP A 59 8.56 -13.59 0.55
N ILE A 60 8.19 -12.46 -0.07
CA ILE A 60 8.40 -12.24 -1.50
C ILE A 60 9.87 -12.09 -1.84
N ASN A 61 10.68 -11.57 -0.93
CA ASN A 61 12.11 -11.38 -1.15
C ASN A 61 12.95 -12.62 -0.83
N GLN A 62 12.34 -13.73 -0.38
CA GLN A 62 13.07 -14.96 -0.14
C GLN A 62 13.67 -15.52 -1.43
N PRO A 63 14.80 -16.26 -1.34
CA PRO A 63 15.38 -16.90 -2.51
C PRO A 63 14.38 -17.79 -3.25
N THR A 64 14.51 -17.86 -4.57
CA THR A 64 13.61 -18.60 -5.45
C THR A 64 13.39 -20.05 -5.01
N GLY A 65 14.44 -20.71 -4.52
CA GLY A 65 14.34 -22.09 -4.02
C GLY A 65 13.39 -22.23 -2.84
N ALA A 66 13.34 -21.25 -1.97
CA ALA A 66 12.43 -21.26 -0.82
C ALA A 66 10.97 -21.03 -1.23
N ARG A 67 10.74 -20.51 -2.45
CA ARG A 67 9.41 -20.23 -3.00
C ARG A 67 9.03 -21.19 -4.12
N ASN A 68 9.48 -22.45 -4.05
CA ASN A 68 9.20 -23.47 -5.07
C ASN A 68 9.64 -23.06 -6.48
N PHE A 69 10.77 -22.38 -6.60
CA PHE A 69 11.38 -21.97 -7.86
C PHE A 69 10.53 -20.97 -8.67
N GLN A 70 9.56 -20.31 -8.04
CA GLN A 70 8.81 -19.28 -8.73
C GLN A 70 9.51 -17.95 -8.59
N ALA A 71 9.88 -17.37 -9.73
CA ALA A 71 10.35 -15.99 -9.78
C ALA A 71 9.12 -15.08 -9.66
N VAL A 72 8.95 -14.44 -8.51
CA VAL A 72 7.86 -13.51 -8.31
C VAL A 72 8.37 -12.10 -8.53
N PHE A 73 7.87 -11.45 -9.57
CA PHE A 73 8.04 -10.03 -9.76
C PHE A 73 6.84 -9.33 -9.11
N TRP A 74 7.09 -8.51 -8.11
CA TRP A 74 6.04 -7.79 -7.41
C TRP A 74 6.19 -6.30 -7.65
N ASN A 75 5.16 -5.73 -8.23
CA ASN A 75 5.02 -4.30 -8.43
C ASN A 75 3.83 -3.81 -7.60
N ILE A 76 4.02 -2.76 -6.82
CA ILE A 76 2.95 -2.14 -6.06
C ILE A 76 2.71 -0.74 -6.62
N ALA A 77 1.45 -0.38 -6.78
CA ALA A 77 1.07 0.94 -7.25
C ALA A 77 0.41 1.73 -6.11
N TYR A 78 0.81 2.98 -6.01
CA TYR A 78 0.14 3.96 -5.14
C TYR A 78 -0.64 4.91 -6.02
N TYR A 79 -1.86 5.23 -5.61
CA TYR A 79 -2.76 6.06 -6.39
C TYR A 79 -3.02 7.38 -5.67
N ASP A 80 -3.11 8.48 -6.43
CA ASP A 80 -3.68 9.69 -5.89
C ASP A 80 -5.22 9.56 -5.84
N ARG A 81 -5.88 10.52 -5.21
CA ARG A 81 -7.33 10.45 -5.00
C ARG A 81 -8.11 10.36 -6.32
N PHE A 82 -7.74 11.18 -7.29
CA PHE A 82 -8.48 11.24 -8.56
C PHE A 82 -8.26 10.00 -9.40
N TYR A 83 -7.04 9.47 -9.38
CA TYR A 83 -6.72 8.22 -10.07
C TYR A 83 -7.50 7.06 -9.45
N PHE A 84 -7.52 7.01 -8.13
CA PHE A 84 -8.29 6.02 -7.38
C PHE A 84 -9.79 6.09 -7.73
N GLU A 85 -10.37 7.29 -7.72
CA GLU A 85 -11.79 7.46 -8.04
C GLU A 85 -12.11 7.00 -9.47
N SER A 86 -11.22 7.27 -10.42
CA SER A 86 -11.41 6.86 -11.82
C SER A 86 -11.36 5.35 -11.99
N LEU A 87 -10.41 4.67 -11.34
CA LEU A 87 -10.23 3.23 -11.50
C LEU A 87 -11.21 2.43 -10.65
N PHE A 88 -11.52 2.88 -9.45
CA PHE A 88 -12.25 2.09 -8.46
C PHE A 88 -13.59 2.71 -8.04
N GLY A 89 -14.00 3.80 -8.67
CA GLY A 89 -15.25 4.49 -8.31
C GLY A 89 -16.50 3.61 -8.47
N ASN A 90 -16.45 2.61 -9.36
CA ASN A 90 -17.54 1.67 -9.59
C ASN A 90 -17.19 0.24 -9.15
N PHE A 91 -16.07 0.08 -8.43
CA PHE A 91 -15.65 -1.23 -7.94
C PHE A 91 -16.38 -1.58 -6.66
N PHE A 92 -16.78 -2.86 -6.51
CA PHE A 92 -17.38 -3.39 -5.30
C PHE A 92 -16.62 -4.66 -4.90
N PHE A 93 -16.36 -4.81 -3.61
CA PHE A 93 -15.86 -6.06 -3.07
C PHE A 93 -16.97 -7.13 -3.07
N PRO A 94 -16.62 -8.43 -2.92
CA PRO A 94 -17.62 -9.49 -2.94
C PRO A 94 -18.77 -9.33 -1.96
N ASP A 95 -18.55 -8.64 -0.84
CA ASP A 95 -19.60 -8.36 0.16
C ASP A 95 -20.47 -7.15 -0.18
N GLY A 96 -20.22 -6.51 -1.32
CA GLY A 96 -20.95 -5.32 -1.75
C GLY A 96 -20.40 -4.01 -1.24
N SER A 97 -19.38 -4.02 -0.38
CA SER A 97 -18.74 -2.79 0.09
C SER A 97 -17.84 -2.19 -0.98
N ARG A 98 -17.48 -0.93 -0.80
CA ARG A 98 -16.67 -0.18 -1.75
C ARG A 98 -15.31 0.16 -1.16
N PRO A 99 -14.27 0.33 -2.00
CA PRO A 99 -13.00 0.85 -1.54
C PRO A 99 -13.18 2.23 -0.88
N ARG A 100 -12.40 2.49 0.16
CA ARG A 100 -12.48 3.74 0.93
C ARG A 100 -11.16 4.49 0.80
N TRP A 101 -11.23 5.71 0.28
CA TRP A 101 -10.04 6.51 0.02
C TRP A 101 -9.28 6.88 1.29
N GLU A 102 -9.97 7.34 2.33
CA GLU A 102 -9.35 7.88 3.52
C GLU A 102 -8.44 6.86 4.21
N THR A 103 -8.89 5.62 4.33
CA THR A 103 -8.09 4.56 4.96
C THR A 103 -7.05 4.02 4.00
N LEU A 104 -7.37 3.91 2.72
CA LEU A 104 -6.39 3.49 1.71
C LEU A 104 -5.24 4.49 1.62
N ASP A 105 -5.54 5.80 1.60
CA ASP A 105 -4.52 6.84 1.57
C ASP A 105 -3.58 6.72 2.77
N TRP A 106 -4.15 6.57 3.97
CA TRP A 106 -3.35 6.37 5.17
C TRP A 106 -2.44 5.14 5.04
N LEU A 107 -3.00 4.03 4.57
CA LEU A 107 -2.28 2.76 4.44
C LEU A 107 -1.15 2.86 3.40
N GLN A 108 -1.40 3.52 2.27
CA GLN A 108 -0.37 3.77 1.26
C GLN A 108 0.81 4.54 1.85
N ARG A 109 0.53 5.64 2.54
CA ARG A 109 1.57 6.48 3.16
C ARG A 109 2.32 5.70 4.24
N ARG A 110 1.60 4.92 5.05
CA ARG A 110 2.22 4.11 6.10
C ARG A 110 3.14 3.03 5.54
N PHE A 111 2.71 2.36 4.47
CA PHE A 111 3.53 1.36 3.80
C PHE A 111 4.79 1.99 3.20
N MET A 112 4.67 3.11 2.52
CA MET A 112 5.81 3.79 1.92
C MET A 112 6.86 4.16 2.97
N ARG A 113 6.44 4.73 4.10
CA ARG A 113 7.36 5.09 5.19
C ARG A 113 8.02 3.86 5.80
N TRP A 114 7.24 2.82 6.03
CA TRP A 114 7.76 1.57 6.57
C TRP A 114 8.77 0.93 5.61
N PHE A 115 8.43 0.84 4.34
CA PHE A 115 9.28 0.21 3.35
C PHE A 115 10.57 0.98 3.13
N ASN A 116 10.50 2.31 3.11
CA ASN A 116 11.69 3.14 3.00
C ASN A 116 12.65 2.90 4.19
N ALA A 117 12.11 2.80 5.40
CA ALA A 117 12.90 2.51 6.59
C ALA A 117 13.52 1.12 6.52
N GLU A 118 12.76 0.11 6.07
CA GLU A 118 13.27 -1.26 5.95
C GLU A 118 14.40 -1.37 4.93
N ARG A 119 14.32 -0.65 3.81
CA ARG A 119 15.36 -0.69 2.78
C ARG A 119 16.70 -0.11 3.26
N THR A 120 16.70 0.69 4.30
CA THR A 120 17.96 1.17 4.90
C THR A 120 18.61 0.12 5.79
N LYS A 121 17.86 -0.89 6.24
CA LYS A 121 18.34 -1.93 7.13
C LYS A 121 18.78 -3.20 6.39
N THR A 122 18.17 -3.48 5.25
CA THR A 122 18.41 -4.72 4.52
C THR A 122 18.14 -4.52 3.02
N VAL A 123 18.71 -5.42 2.21
CA VAL A 123 18.50 -5.37 0.75
C VAL A 123 17.16 -6.01 0.43
N LEU A 124 16.24 -5.21 -0.11
CA LEU A 124 14.93 -5.65 -0.54
C LEU A 124 14.75 -5.29 -2.02
N THR A 125 14.62 -6.31 -2.86
CA THR A 125 14.44 -6.13 -4.29
C THR A 125 13.00 -5.75 -4.63
N PHE A 126 12.03 -6.30 -3.92
CA PHE A 126 10.61 -6.11 -4.16
C PHE A 126 9.91 -5.53 -2.93
N PRO A 127 8.79 -4.82 -3.10
CA PRO A 127 8.16 -4.47 -4.38
C PRO A 127 8.90 -3.38 -5.13
N VAL A 128 8.70 -3.34 -6.45
CA VAL A 128 9.01 -2.16 -7.25
C VAL A 128 7.85 -1.18 -7.08
N GLU A 129 8.15 0.03 -6.67
CA GLU A 129 7.12 1.02 -6.34
C GLU A 129 6.86 1.96 -7.51
N THR A 130 5.59 2.18 -7.81
CA THR A 130 5.15 3.15 -8.81
C THR A 130 4.10 4.07 -8.20
N MET A 131 4.32 5.37 -8.35
CA MET A 131 3.38 6.40 -7.92
C MET A 131 2.55 6.84 -9.12
N ALA A 132 1.24 6.59 -9.08
CA ALA A 132 0.33 6.99 -10.15
C ALA A 132 -0.35 8.31 -9.78
N LEU A 133 -0.05 9.35 -10.55
CA LEU A 133 -0.58 10.70 -10.35
C LEU A 133 -1.41 11.10 -11.56
N LEU A 134 -2.58 11.66 -11.31
CA LEU A 134 -3.39 12.24 -12.36
C LEU A 134 -2.99 13.70 -12.56
N SER A 135 -2.78 14.10 -13.81
CA SER A 135 -2.38 15.46 -14.13
C SER A 135 -3.54 16.24 -14.71
N GLU A 136 -3.47 17.56 -14.56
CA GLU A 136 -4.41 18.51 -15.14
C GLU A 136 -3.62 19.75 -15.55
N ASN A 137 -3.70 20.11 -16.85
CA ASN A 137 -2.96 21.24 -17.40
C ASN A 137 -1.43 21.14 -17.16
N GLY A 138 -0.89 19.93 -17.21
CA GLY A 138 0.53 19.68 -17.01
C GLY A 138 1.01 19.64 -15.58
N ASP A 139 0.09 19.75 -14.60
CA ASP A 139 0.40 19.76 -13.17
C ASP A 139 -0.32 18.64 -12.46
N VAL A 140 0.14 18.26 -11.26
CA VAL A 140 -0.51 17.22 -10.46
C VAL A 140 -1.86 17.74 -9.99
N LYS A 141 -2.94 17.02 -10.29
CA LYS A 141 -4.30 17.40 -9.95
C LYS A 141 -4.55 17.36 -8.45
N ASP A 142 -4.07 16.33 -7.76
CA ASP A 142 -4.14 16.20 -6.30
C ASP A 142 -2.88 16.80 -5.68
N ARG A 143 -2.93 18.10 -5.35
CA ARG A 143 -1.76 18.82 -4.84
C ARG A 143 -1.27 18.29 -3.50
N GLU A 144 -2.17 17.87 -2.64
CA GLU A 144 -1.79 17.30 -1.34
C GLU A 144 -0.97 16.03 -1.52
N TYR A 145 -1.41 15.17 -2.43
CA TYR A 145 -0.68 13.93 -2.72
C TYR A 145 0.62 14.22 -3.47
N GLY A 146 0.62 15.22 -4.35
CA GLY A 146 1.84 15.68 -5.01
C GLY A 146 2.88 16.21 -4.03
N ASP A 147 2.45 16.98 -3.03
CA ASP A 147 3.33 17.48 -1.97
C ASP A 147 3.89 16.33 -1.14
N PHE A 148 3.05 15.34 -0.82
CA PHE A 148 3.51 14.13 -0.12
C PHE A 148 4.56 13.37 -0.94
N THR A 149 4.34 13.24 -2.25
CA THR A 149 5.30 12.59 -3.15
C THR A 149 6.64 13.31 -3.13
N ALA A 150 6.62 14.66 -3.22
CA ALA A 150 7.82 15.47 -3.15
C ALA A 150 8.55 15.30 -1.82
N GLN A 151 7.80 15.22 -0.71
CA GLN A 151 8.36 14.97 0.61
C GLN A 151 9.04 13.60 0.69
N MET A 152 8.44 12.57 0.08
CA MET A 152 9.04 11.24 0.06
C MET A 152 10.36 11.22 -0.71
N TYR A 153 10.44 11.92 -1.84
CA TYR A 153 11.70 12.07 -2.56
C TYR A 153 12.76 12.79 -1.72
N ALA A 154 12.35 13.85 -1.02
CA ALA A 154 13.27 14.60 -0.15
C ALA A 154 13.79 13.76 1.01
N GLU A 155 13.02 12.78 1.48
CA GLU A 155 13.44 11.84 2.52
C GLU A 155 14.29 10.69 1.97
N GLY A 156 14.63 10.71 0.69
CA GLY A 156 15.46 9.69 0.05
C GLY A 156 14.69 8.49 -0.47
N HIS A 157 13.38 8.54 -0.50
CA HIS A 157 12.56 7.46 -1.04
C HIS A 157 12.72 7.39 -2.55
N SER A 158 12.91 6.20 -3.10
CA SER A 158 13.11 5.99 -4.54
C SER A 158 11.97 5.16 -5.11
N PHE A 159 11.22 5.73 -6.06
CA PHE A 159 10.14 5.05 -6.74
C PHE A 159 9.91 5.68 -8.12
N PHE A 160 9.23 4.94 -9.00
CA PHE A 160 8.85 5.45 -10.30
C PHE A 160 7.59 6.27 -10.18
N THR A 161 7.54 7.40 -10.90
CA THR A 161 6.35 8.24 -10.97
C THR A 161 5.73 8.10 -12.35
N TYR A 162 4.43 7.87 -12.40
CA TYR A 162 3.64 7.84 -13.63
C TYR A 162 2.59 8.94 -13.55
N MET A 163 2.58 9.83 -14.53
CA MET A 163 1.58 10.90 -14.63
C MET A 163 0.76 10.72 -15.89
N SER A 164 -0.53 10.86 -15.78
CA SER A 164 -1.45 10.74 -16.91
C SER A 164 -2.62 11.71 -16.75
N ASP A 165 -3.11 12.23 -17.88
CA ASP A 165 -4.34 13.04 -17.88
C ASP A 165 -5.59 12.17 -17.76
N ASN A 166 -5.45 10.88 -18.02
CA ASN A 166 -6.54 9.92 -17.99
C ASN A 166 -6.07 8.64 -17.29
N ALA A 167 -6.84 8.18 -16.31
CA ALA A 167 -6.51 6.98 -15.54
C ALA A 167 -6.52 5.70 -16.39
N ASP A 168 -7.18 5.72 -17.54
CA ASP A 168 -7.27 4.57 -18.44
C ASP A 168 -6.09 4.45 -19.42
N SER A 169 -5.19 5.40 -19.42
CA SER A 169 -4.07 5.43 -20.37
C SER A 169 -2.78 4.84 -19.85
#